data_2602d19a583d66e1d7306d059d11a787
#
_entry.id   2602d19a583d66e1d7306d059d11a787
#
_cell.length_a   1.000
_cell.length_b   1.000
_cell.length_c   1.000
_cell.angle_alpha   90.00
_cell.angle_beta   90.00
_cell.angle_gamma   90.00
#
_symmetry.space_group_name_H-M   'P 1'
#
loop_
_entity.id
_entity.type
_entity.pdbx_description
1 polymer ?
#
loop_
_entity_poly.entity_id
_entity_poly.type
_entity_poly.pdbx_seq_one_letter_code
_entity_poly.pdbx_strand_id
1 'polypeptide(L)'
;MIAGIKAPDSTIARQAEQYAREYSSDVLFNHVMRCYFFGELFARKRGVKVDHELMFVSAVLHDLGFTEAGKGPHRFEVEGAHAARKFLLDQGVQEDRAWQVWHNIALHVGDLNLFKDEPTRVMQQGILYDLTALPPDLALDPNNVAEVLHHYPRLGFKKGFLEIFTAELDSKKPYPHRFHLCSCIEHHRSHALNIPKPEDFLGSAPFAD
;
A
#
# COMPACT_ATOMS: atom_id res chain seq x y z
N MET A 1 11.03 4.31 18.46
CA MET A 1 10.61 5.39 17.53
C MET A 1 11.48 5.28 16.29
N ILE A 2 10.91 5.46 15.10
CA ILE A 2 11.59 5.43 13.81
C ILE A 2 11.32 6.75 13.11
N ALA A 3 12.33 7.46 12.68
CA ALA A 3 12.23 8.81 12.10
C ALA A 3 11.40 9.78 12.96
N GLY A 4 11.53 9.66 14.28
CA GLY A 4 10.75 10.41 15.26
C GLY A 4 9.27 10.05 15.33
N ILE A 5 8.82 8.97 14.65
CA ILE A 5 7.45 8.47 14.69
C ILE A 5 7.38 7.28 15.66
N LYS A 6 6.38 7.30 16.53
CA LYS A 6 5.98 6.15 17.35
C LYS A 6 4.80 5.48 16.65
N ALA A 7 4.96 4.23 16.22
CA ALA A 7 3.82 3.44 15.76
C ALA A 7 2.79 3.27 16.88
N PRO A 8 1.49 3.24 16.57
CA PRO A 8 0.45 2.97 17.55
C PRO A 8 0.68 1.65 18.27
N ASP A 9 0.41 1.64 19.59
CA ASP A 9 0.60 0.47 20.45
C ASP A 9 -0.73 0.00 21.08
N SER A 10 -1.85 0.38 20.48
CA SER A 10 -3.17 -0.12 20.86
C SER A 10 -3.30 -1.62 20.57
N THR A 11 -4.26 -2.26 21.20
CA THR A 11 -4.52 -3.69 20.98
C THR A 11 -4.75 -4.00 19.51
N ILE A 12 -5.58 -3.21 18.83
CA ILE A 12 -5.90 -3.44 17.42
C ILE A 12 -4.69 -3.20 16.50
N ALA A 13 -3.86 -2.19 16.80
CA ALA A 13 -2.66 -1.94 16.02
C ALA A 13 -1.67 -3.12 16.10
N ARG A 14 -1.42 -3.64 17.31
CA ARG A 14 -0.56 -4.82 17.50
C ARG A 14 -1.12 -6.07 16.82
N GLN A 15 -2.43 -6.28 16.92
CA GLN A 15 -3.10 -7.41 16.26
C GLN A 15 -3.02 -7.30 14.73
N ALA A 16 -3.20 -6.10 14.17
CA ALA A 16 -3.07 -5.86 12.73
C ALA A 16 -1.63 -6.11 12.24
N GLU A 17 -0.63 -5.64 12.98
CA GLU A 17 0.77 -5.91 12.67
C GLU A 17 1.09 -7.41 12.70
N GLN A 18 0.64 -8.11 13.74
CA GLN A 18 0.82 -9.56 13.86
C GLN A 18 0.13 -10.31 12.71
N TYR A 19 -1.10 -9.92 12.36
CA TYR A 19 -1.86 -10.51 11.28
C TYR A 19 -1.17 -10.30 9.92
N ALA A 20 -0.72 -9.09 9.64
CA ALA A 20 0.05 -8.82 8.43
C ALA A 20 1.36 -9.63 8.38
N ARG A 21 2.08 -9.75 9.49
CA ARG A 21 3.31 -10.54 9.57
C ARG A 21 3.08 -12.02 9.36
N GLU A 22 1.98 -12.57 9.88
CA GLU A 22 1.64 -13.98 9.73
C GLU A 22 1.39 -14.38 8.27
N TYR A 23 0.73 -13.50 7.50
CA TYR A 23 0.32 -13.82 6.14
C TYR A 23 1.25 -13.27 5.06
N SER A 24 2.14 -12.34 5.38
CA SER A 24 3.03 -11.71 4.40
C SER A 24 4.43 -12.34 4.40
N SER A 25 5.07 -12.35 3.22
CA SER A 25 6.52 -12.53 3.16
C SER A 25 7.23 -11.35 3.83
N ASP A 26 8.49 -11.54 4.24
CA ASP A 26 9.30 -10.46 4.82
C ASP A 26 9.39 -9.24 3.90
N VAL A 27 9.47 -9.46 2.59
CA VAL A 27 9.49 -8.39 1.57
C VAL A 27 8.21 -7.57 1.62
N LEU A 28 7.05 -8.24 1.64
CA LEU A 28 5.74 -7.58 1.67
C LEU A 28 5.47 -6.93 3.02
N PHE A 29 5.79 -7.61 4.12
CA PHE A 29 5.63 -7.05 5.47
C PHE A 29 6.46 -5.77 5.65
N ASN A 30 7.73 -5.79 5.24
CA ASN A 30 8.57 -4.60 5.32
C ASN A 30 8.03 -3.47 4.43
N HIS A 31 7.47 -3.79 3.27
CA HIS A 31 6.80 -2.80 2.40
C HIS A 31 5.67 -2.09 3.14
N VAL A 32 4.70 -2.82 3.68
CA VAL A 32 3.53 -2.20 4.32
C VAL A 32 3.92 -1.37 5.55
N MET A 33 4.96 -1.79 6.28
CA MET A 33 5.49 -1.01 7.39
C MET A 33 6.16 0.28 6.90
N ARG A 34 6.99 0.24 5.85
CA ARG A 34 7.58 1.46 5.26
C ARG A 34 6.50 2.42 4.75
N CYS A 35 5.45 1.90 4.12
CA CYS A 35 4.32 2.70 3.65
C CYS A 35 3.68 3.52 4.78
N TYR A 36 3.49 2.92 5.95
CA TYR A 36 2.99 3.64 7.12
C TYR A 36 3.94 4.77 7.53
N PHE A 37 5.23 4.48 7.73
CA PHE A 37 6.19 5.50 8.18
C PHE A 37 6.34 6.64 7.16
N PHE A 38 6.38 6.35 5.87
CA PHE A 38 6.42 7.37 4.83
C PHE A 38 5.14 8.19 4.79
N GLY A 39 3.98 7.58 4.95
CA GLY A 39 2.70 8.29 5.05
C GLY A 39 2.66 9.25 6.24
N GLU A 40 3.15 8.84 7.41
CA GLU A 40 3.27 9.70 8.60
C GLU A 40 4.25 10.86 8.38
N LEU A 41 5.36 10.60 7.69
CA LEU A 41 6.31 11.67 7.33
C LEU A 41 5.67 12.68 6.37
N PHE A 42 4.84 12.24 5.42
CA PHE A 42 4.06 13.14 4.57
C PHE A 42 3.00 13.91 5.34
N ALA A 43 2.27 13.25 6.25
CA ALA A 43 1.29 13.93 7.10
C ALA A 43 1.96 15.05 7.90
N ARG A 44 3.10 14.75 8.50
CA ARG A 44 3.89 15.72 9.26
C ARG A 44 4.41 16.87 8.39
N LYS A 45 4.99 16.55 7.22
CA LYS A 45 5.51 17.54 6.26
C LYS A 45 4.43 18.51 5.77
N ARG A 46 3.20 18.01 5.57
CA ARG A 46 2.07 18.78 5.05
C ARG A 46 1.19 19.39 6.14
N GLY A 47 1.45 19.11 7.42
CA GLY A 47 0.62 19.54 8.53
C GLY A 47 -0.78 18.92 8.53
N VAL A 48 -0.94 17.74 7.94
CA VAL A 48 -2.21 16.99 7.90
C VAL A 48 -2.42 16.28 9.22
N LYS A 49 -3.58 16.50 9.86
CA LYS A 49 -3.99 15.73 11.03
C LYS A 49 -4.52 14.38 10.59
N VAL A 50 -3.94 13.31 11.10
CA VAL A 50 -4.34 11.94 10.82
C VAL A 50 -4.81 11.23 12.09
N ASP A 51 -5.71 10.28 11.95
CA ASP A 51 -5.92 9.24 12.95
C ASP A 51 -4.80 8.21 12.78
N HIS A 52 -3.79 8.28 13.64
CA HIS A 52 -2.59 7.46 13.56
C HIS A 52 -2.88 5.95 13.60
N GLU A 53 -3.87 5.53 14.41
CA GLU A 53 -4.26 4.12 14.49
C GLU A 53 -4.95 3.67 13.21
N LEU A 54 -5.91 4.45 12.71
CA LEU A 54 -6.62 4.15 11.47
C LEU A 54 -5.66 4.07 10.29
N MET A 55 -4.73 5.03 10.22
CA MET A 55 -3.71 5.08 9.18
C MET A 55 -2.77 3.89 9.27
N PHE A 56 -2.32 3.53 10.49
CA PHE A 56 -1.46 2.37 10.72
C PHE A 56 -2.14 1.08 10.26
N VAL A 57 -3.35 0.82 10.76
CA VAL A 57 -4.11 -0.38 10.43
C VAL A 57 -4.38 -0.46 8.92
N SER A 58 -4.77 0.66 8.30
CA SER A 58 -4.99 0.71 6.85
C SER A 58 -3.71 0.42 6.07
N ALA A 59 -2.59 1.05 6.44
CA ALA A 59 -1.31 0.87 5.75
C ALA A 59 -0.73 -0.54 5.94
N VAL A 60 -0.83 -1.11 7.14
CA VAL A 60 -0.26 -2.44 7.42
C VAL A 60 -1.06 -3.56 6.76
N LEU A 61 -2.37 -3.37 6.54
CA LEU A 61 -3.26 -4.38 5.96
C LEU A 61 -3.54 -4.16 4.46
N HIS A 62 -3.00 -3.12 3.81
CA HIS A 62 -3.44 -2.75 2.46
C HIS A 62 -3.17 -3.80 1.39
N ASP A 63 -2.13 -4.57 1.55
CA ASP A 63 -1.68 -5.58 0.59
C ASP A 63 -2.06 -7.02 0.97
N LEU A 64 -2.98 -7.20 1.93
CA LEU A 64 -3.48 -8.54 2.28
C LEU A 64 -4.05 -9.30 1.08
N GLY A 65 -4.53 -8.60 0.06
CA GLY A 65 -5.06 -9.20 -1.17
C GLY A 65 -4.04 -10.02 -1.97
N PHE A 66 -2.75 -9.81 -1.74
CA PHE A 66 -1.68 -10.65 -2.30
C PHE A 66 -1.38 -11.90 -1.46
N THR A 67 -2.07 -12.10 -0.36
CA THR A 67 -1.80 -13.18 0.60
C THR A 67 -2.95 -14.18 0.66
N GLU A 68 -2.72 -15.31 1.31
CA GLU A 68 -3.79 -16.29 1.52
C GLU A 68 -4.95 -15.73 2.35
N ALA A 69 -4.72 -14.73 3.21
CA ALA A 69 -5.77 -14.07 3.99
C ALA A 69 -6.77 -13.29 3.10
N GLY A 70 -6.30 -12.75 1.98
CA GLY A 70 -7.09 -11.95 1.03
C GLY A 70 -7.36 -12.65 -0.29
N LYS A 71 -7.34 -13.98 -0.34
CA LYS A 71 -7.58 -14.73 -1.58
C LYS A 71 -9.05 -14.66 -2.01
N GLY A 72 -9.31 -14.28 -3.24
CA GLY A 72 -10.68 -14.18 -3.78
C GLY A 72 -10.71 -13.85 -5.27
N PRO A 73 -11.91 -13.77 -5.89
CA PRO A 73 -12.05 -13.61 -7.33
C PRO A 73 -11.89 -12.17 -7.85
N HIS A 74 -11.93 -11.17 -6.96
CA HIS A 74 -11.85 -9.76 -7.35
C HIS A 74 -10.39 -9.27 -7.39
N ARG A 75 -10.22 -7.99 -7.65
CA ARG A 75 -8.94 -7.29 -7.62
C ARG A 75 -8.32 -7.39 -6.22
N PHE A 76 -6.99 -7.47 -6.13
CA PHE A 76 -6.32 -7.67 -4.85
C PHE A 76 -6.64 -6.58 -3.81
N GLU A 77 -6.81 -5.32 -4.24
CA GLU A 77 -7.15 -4.24 -3.33
C GLU A 77 -8.57 -4.39 -2.74
N VAL A 78 -9.50 -4.98 -3.50
CA VAL A 78 -10.86 -5.28 -3.02
C VAL A 78 -10.85 -6.48 -2.06
N GLU A 79 -10.15 -7.52 -2.42
CA GLU A 79 -10.01 -8.71 -1.58
C GLU A 79 -9.25 -8.42 -0.29
N GLY A 80 -8.17 -7.63 -0.38
CA GLY A 80 -7.44 -7.14 0.79
C GLY A 80 -8.32 -6.29 1.71
N ALA A 81 -9.15 -5.41 1.13
CA ALA A 81 -10.11 -4.61 1.89
C ALA A 81 -11.16 -5.47 2.60
N HIS A 82 -11.68 -6.51 1.93
CA HIS A 82 -12.61 -7.47 2.54
C HIS A 82 -11.96 -8.24 3.69
N ALA A 83 -10.74 -8.73 3.49
CA ALA A 83 -9.98 -9.45 4.52
C ALA A 83 -9.70 -8.57 5.74
N ALA A 84 -9.24 -7.33 5.51
CA ALA A 84 -8.97 -6.37 6.57
C ALA A 84 -10.24 -6.02 7.35
N ARG A 85 -11.35 -5.73 6.67
CA ARG A 85 -12.62 -5.44 7.32
C ARG A 85 -13.11 -6.62 8.15
N LYS A 86 -13.06 -7.84 7.59
CA LYS A 86 -13.45 -9.04 8.33
C LYS A 86 -12.60 -9.21 9.60
N PHE A 87 -11.27 -9.11 9.46
CA PHE A 87 -10.36 -9.17 10.61
C PHE A 87 -10.75 -8.15 11.69
N LEU A 88 -10.99 -6.89 11.33
CA LEU A 88 -11.34 -5.84 12.29
C LEU A 88 -12.64 -6.11 13.02
N LEU A 89 -13.68 -6.59 12.32
CA LEU A 89 -14.96 -6.96 12.93
C LEU A 89 -14.79 -8.15 13.87
N ASP A 90 -13.99 -9.14 13.51
CA ASP A 90 -13.70 -10.31 14.37
C ASP A 90 -12.93 -9.88 15.65
N GLN A 91 -12.20 -8.76 15.61
CA GLN A 91 -11.55 -8.15 16.77
C GLN A 91 -12.46 -7.16 17.54
N GLY A 92 -13.72 -7.03 17.15
CA GLY A 92 -14.70 -6.18 17.84
C GLY A 92 -14.59 -4.68 17.50
N VAL A 93 -13.90 -4.32 16.41
CA VAL A 93 -13.84 -2.93 15.92
C VAL A 93 -15.22 -2.54 15.38
N GLN A 94 -15.64 -1.30 15.66
CA GLN A 94 -16.92 -0.78 15.21
C GLN A 94 -17.02 -0.78 13.67
N GLU A 95 -18.23 -1.06 13.17
CA GLU A 95 -18.53 -1.20 11.74
C GLU A 95 -18.05 -0.02 10.91
N ASP A 96 -18.37 1.21 11.34
CA ASP A 96 -17.99 2.43 10.62
C ASP A 96 -16.48 2.58 10.49
N ARG A 97 -15.72 2.22 11.54
CA ARG A 97 -14.27 2.28 11.52
C ARG A 97 -13.68 1.19 10.62
N ALA A 98 -14.26 -0.02 10.65
CA ALA A 98 -13.87 -1.09 9.74
C ALA A 98 -14.16 -0.74 8.27
N TRP A 99 -15.24 -0.01 7.98
CA TRP A 99 -15.51 0.53 6.65
C TRP A 99 -14.53 1.63 6.22
N GLN A 100 -14.08 2.48 7.13
CA GLN A 100 -13.05 3.47 6.81
C GLN A 100 -11.75 2.78 6.36
N VAL A 101 -11.31 1.74 7.06
CA VAL A 101 -10.16 0.93 6.66
C VAL A 101 -10.40 0.26 5.30
N TRP A 102 -11.58 -0.32 5.10
CA TRP A 102 -11.96 -0.92 3.82
C TRP A 102 -11.82 0.07 2.66
N HIS A 103 -12.36 1.28 2.81
CA HIS A 103 -12.26 2.31 1.76
C HIS A 103 -10.81 2.74 1.51
N ASN A 104 -10.02 2.90 2.57
CA ASN A 104 -8.60 3.26 2.43
C ASN A 104 -7.84 2.21 1.63
N ILE A 105 -8.11 0.93 1.88
CA ILE A 105 -7.47 -0.19 1.20
C ILE A 105 -8.01 -0.34 -0.23
N ALA A 106 -9.32 -0.39 -0.42
CA ALA A 106 -9.92 -0.60 -1.75
C ALA A 106 -9.55 0.51 -2.76
N LEU A 107 -9.25 1.71 -2.28
CA LEU A 107 -8.93 2.87 -3.11
C LEU A 107 -7.43 3.20 -3.18
N HIS A 108 -6.54 2.39 -2.58
CA HIS A 108 -5.12 2.76 -2.49
C HIS A 108 -4.39 2.73 -3.84
N VAL A 109 -4.92 2.02 -4.83
CA VAL A 109 -4.39 1.99 -6.18
C VAL A 109 -5.15 2.97 -7.08
N GLY A 110 -4.41 3.77 -7.84
CA GLY A 110 -4.99 4.74 -8.77
C GLY A 110 -5.16 6.13 -8.15
N ASP A 111 -5.96 6.97 -8.79
CA ASP A 111 -6.10 8.40 -8.47
C ASP A 111 -7.36 8.75 -7.65
N LEU A 112 -8.26 7.80 -7.42
CA LEU A 112 -9.52 8.05 -6.70
C LEU A 112 -9.31 8.54 -5.26
N ASN A 113 -8.24 8.13 -4.62
CA ASN A 113 -7.86 8.60 -3.28
C ASN A 113 -7.60 10.11 -3.22
N LEU A 114 -7.17 10.70 -4.33
CA LEU A 114 -6.90 12.13 -4.41
C LEU A 114 -8.15 12.98 -4.14
N PHE A 115 -9.32 12.38 -4.30
CA PHE A 115 -10.61 13.05 -4.16
C PHE A 115 -11.34 12.69 -2.86
N LYS A 116 -10.78 11.79 -2.03
CA LYS A 116 -11.42 11.38 -0.79
C LYS A 116 -11.16 12.39 0.34
N ASP A 117 -10.01 12.33 0.96
CA ASP A 117 -9.61 13.20 2.07
C ASP A 117 -8.09 13.27 2.19
N GLU A 118 -7.57 14.26 2.91
CA GLU A 118 -6.14 14.43 3.09
C GLU A 118 -5.45 13.29 3.86
N PRO A 119 -6.03 12.70 4.93
CA PRO A 119 -5.45 11.53 5.58
C PRO A 119 -5.26 10.34 4.65
N THR A 120 -6.24 10.02 3.83
CA THR A 120 -6.15 8.93 2.84
C THR A 120 -5.10 9.24 1.78
N ARG A 121 -5.02 10.50 1.34
CA ARG A 121 -4.02 10.96 0.37
C ARG A 121 -2.59 10.80 0.87
N VAL A 122 -2.30 11.17 2.13
CA VAL A 122 -0.94 11.03 2.67
C VAL A 122 -0.56 9.57 2.88
N MET A 123 -1.51 8.70 3.22
CA MET A 123 -1.28 7.25 3.25
C MET A 123 -0.89 6.72 1.87
N GLN A 124 -1.65 7.06 0.83
CA GLN A 124 -1.34 6.67 -0.55
C GLN A 124 0.01 7.22 -1.01
N GLN A 125 0.35 8.45 -0.63
CA GLN A 125 1.66 9.01 -0.92
C GLN A 125 2.80 8.20 -0.29
N GLY A 126 2.60 7.67 0.92
CA GLY A 126 3.54 6.76 1.56
C GLY A 126 3.73 5.47 0.77
N ILE A 127 2.65 4.89 0.26
CA ILE A 127 2.68 3.69 -0.58
C ILE A 127 3.42 3.98 -1.89
N LEU A 128 3.03 5.04 -2.61
CA LEU A 128 3.66 5.42 -3.87
C LEU A 128 5.14 5.78 -3.68
N TYR A 129 5.48 6.44 -2.56
CA TYR A 129 6.85 6.79 -2.26
C TYR A 129 7.74 5.56 -2.06
N ASP A 130 7.26 4.53 -1.37
CA ASP A 130 8.02 3.29 -1.24
C ASP A 130 8.23 2.58 -2.58
N LEU A 131 7.26 2.67 -3.48
CA LEU A 131 7.37 2.06 -4.81
C LEU A 131 8.37 2.82 -5.70
N THR A 132 8.34 4.15 -5.72
CA THR A 132 8.94 4.97 -6.79
C THR A 132 9.71 6.19 -6.31
N ALA A 133 9.60 6.57 -5.04
CA ALA A 133 10.06 7.85 -4.47
C ALA A 133 9.42 9.10 -5.14
N LEU A 134 8.28 8.94 -5.80
CA LEU A 134 7.54 10.05 -6.40
C LEU A 134 6.53 10.66 -5.41
N PRO A 135 6.18 11.94 -5.58
CA PRO A 135 6.78 12.90 -6.52
C PRO A 135 8.08 13.51 -5.97
N PRO A 136 9.02 13.89 -6.84
CA PRO A 136 10.34 14.40 -6.42
C PRO A 136 10.29 15.72 -5.64
N ASP A 137 9.31 16.58 -5.94
CA ASP A 137 9.07 17.85 -5.24
C ASP A 137 8.56 17.66 -3.80
N LEU A 138 8.10 16.46 -3.45
CA LEU A 138 7.68 16.08 -2.11
C LEU A 138 8.75 15.23 -1.38
N ALA A 139 9.98 15.21 -1.84
CA ALA A 139 11.04 14.40 -1.24
C ALA A 139 11.06 14.53 0.30
N LEU A 140 11.12 13.40 0.97
CA LEU A 140 11.27 13.31 2.41
C LEU A 140 12.73 13.58 2.81
N ASP A 141 12.96 13.93 4.09
CA ASP A 141 14.31 14.06 4.61
C ASP A 141 15.09 12.74 4.44
N PRO A 142 16.26 12.76 3.78
CA PRO A 142 17.04 11.55 3.52
C PRO A 142 17.43 10.76 4.77
N ASN A 143 17.64 11.44 5.92
CA ASN A 143 17.97 10.77 7.17
C ASN A 143 16.77 9.98 7.71
N ASN A 144 15.56 10.56 7.62
CA ASN A 144 14.33 9.86 8.01
C ASN A 144 14.08 8.66 7.09
N VAL A 145 14.30 8.81 5.78
CA VAL A 145 14.17 7.71 4.82
C VAL A 145 15.18 6.61 5.15
N ALA A 146 16.44 6.95 5.39
CA ALA A 146 17.48 5.99 5.74
C ALA A 146 17.16 5.23 7.04
N GLU A 147 16.60 5.91 8.05
CA GLU A 147 16.20 5.27 9.31
C GLU A 147 15.05 4.27 9.09
N VAL A 148 14.03 4.61 8.29
CA VAL A 148 12.93 3.72 7.94
C VAL A 148 13.46 2.49 7.18
N LEU A 149 14.33 2.70 6.18
CA LEU A 149 14.93 1.60 5.40
C LEU A 149 15.86 0.71 6.23
N HIS A 150 16.52 1.26 7.26
CA HIS A 150 17.33 0.49 8.18
C HIS A 150 16.47 -0.47 9.03
N HIS A 151 15.31 -0.02 9.52
CA HIS A 151 14.43 -0.85 10.36
C HIS A 151 13.61 -1.85 9.53
N TYR A 152 13.23 -1.46 8.33
CA TYR A 152 12.45 -2.29 7.39
C TYR A 152 13.17 -2.36 6.04
N PRO A 153 14.25 -3.16 5.95
CA PRO A 153 15.05 -3.26 4.72
C PRO A 153 14.21 -3.79 3.55
N ARG A 154 14.62 -3.43 2.35
CA ARG A 154 13.87 -3.75 1.13
C ARG A 154 13.94 -5.22 0.73
N LEU A 155 15.01 -5.92 1.03
CA LEU A 155 15.17 -7.38 0.82
C LEU A 155 14.91 -7.83 -0.63
N GLY A 156 15.44 -7.08 -1.61
CA GLY A 156 15.16 -7.38 -3.03
C GLY A 156 13.74 -7.00 -3.47
N PHE A 157 13.15 -5.99 -2.85
CA PHE A 157 11.74 -5.59 -3.04
C PHE A 157 11.35 -5.41 -4.51
N LYS A 158 12.19 -4.78 -5.33
CA LYS A 158 11.85 -4.50 -6.74
C LYS A 158 11.51 -5.79 -7.48
N LYS A 159 12.34 -6.81 -7.34
CA LYS A 159 12.12 -8.11 -7.95
C LYS A 159 10.99 -8.87 -7.27
N GLY A 160 11.02 -8.97 -5.94
CA GLY A 160 10.02 -9.71 -5.16
C GLY A 160 8.61 -9.16 -5.35
N PHE A 161 8.45 -7.85 -5.44
CA PHE A 161 7.14 -7.22 -5.67
C PHE A 161 6.58 -7.51 -7.06
N LEU A 162 7.43 -7.49 -8.10
CA LEU A 162 7.03 -7.91 -9.45
C LEU A 162 6.60 -9.38 -9.49
N GLU A 163 7.30 -10.27 -8.78
CA GLU A 163 6.92 -11.67 -8.65
C GLU A 163 5.56 -11.85 -7.98
N ILE A 164 5.28 -11.10 -6.91
CA ILE A 164 3.98 -11.07 -6.22
C ILE A 164 2.86 -10.64 -7.18
N PHE A 165 3.05 -9.54 -7.90
CA PHE A 165 2.06 -9.07 -8.89
C PHE A 165 1.85 -10.07 -10.03
N THR A 166 2.91 -10.69 -10.52
CA THR A 166 2.82 -11.69 -11.58
C THR A 166 2.03 -12.90 -11.12
N ALA A 167 2.29 -13.39 -9.91
CA ALA A 167 1.55 -14.51 -9.33
C ALA A 167 0.06 -14.17 -9.16
N GLU A 168 -0.27 -12.97 -8.72
CA GLU A 168 -1.64 -12.49 -8.61
C GLU A 168 -2.35 -12.46 -9.97
N LEU A 169 -1.71 -11.90 -10.99
CA LEU A 169 -2.23 -11.85 -12.35
C LEU A 169 -2.44 -13.27 -12.93
N ASP A 170 -1.52 -14.19 -12.68
CA ASP A 170 -1.61 -15.55 -13.16
C ASP A 170 -2.69 -16.37 -12.44
N SER A 171 -2.93 -16.11 -11.17
CA SER A 171 -3.94 -16.77 -10.35
C SER A 171 -5.37 -16.43 -10.75
N LYS A 172 -5.60 -15.26 -11.36
CA LYS A 172 -6.91 -14.69 -11.68
C LYS A 172 -7.07 -14.41 -13.18
N LYS A 173 -7.05 -15.45 -14.01
CA LYS A 173 -7.23 -15.28 -15.46
C LYS A 173 -8.67 -15.59 -15.89
N PRO A 174 -9.36 -14.65 -16.58
CA PRO A 174 -8.95 -13.27 -16.94
C PRO A 174 -8.97 -12.37 -15.72
N TYR A 175 -7.93 -11.54 -15.56
CA TYR A 175 -7.87 -10.62 -14.42
C TYR A 175 -9.03 -9.61 -14.47
N PRO A 176 -9.70 -9.29 -13.34
CA PRO A 176 -10.91 -8.45 -13.31
C PRO A 176 -10.74 -7.01 -13.83
N HIS A 177 -9.49 -6.55 -14.01
CA HIS A 177 -9.20 -5.24 -14.60
C HIS A 177 -9.38 -5.08 -16.10
N ARG A 178 -9.62 -6.15 -16.84
CA ARG A 178 -9.66 -6.10 -18.32
C ARG A 178 -10.66 -5.10 -18.88
N PHE A 179 -11.49 -4.48 -18.04
CA PHE A 179 -12.56 -3.60 -18.48
C PHE A 179 -12.41 -2.15 -18.05
N HIS A 180 -11.20 -1.64 -17.92
CA HIS A 180 -11.07 -0.20 -18.09
C HIS A 180 -11.21 0.08 -19.58
N LEU A 181 -12.42 0.42 -20.01
CA LEU A 181 -12.75 0.64 -21.43
C LEU A 181 -11.75 1.63 -22.09
N CYS A 182 -11.32 2.65 -21.36
CA CYS A 182 -10.31 3.59 -21.84
C CYS A 182 -8.98 2.91 -22.17
N SER A 183 -8.49 2.00 -21.31
CA SER A 183 -7.24 1.27 -21.58
C SER A 183 -7.38 0.34 -22.78
N CYS A 184 -8.55 -0.28 -22.94
CA CYS A 184 -8.83 -1.10 -24.13
C CYS A 184 -8.88 -0.25 -25.40
N ILE A 185 -9.58 0.88 -25.37
CA ILE A 185 -9.67 1.80 -26.51
C ILE A 185 -8.29 2.32 -26.89
N GLU A 186 -7.52 2.74 -25.91
CA GLU A 186 -6.19 3.30 -26.12
C GLU A 186 -5.21 2.24 -26.65
N HIS A 187 -5.22 1.02 -26.09
CA HIS A 187 -4.44 -0.09 -26.60
C HIS A 187 -4.76 -0.42 -28.07
N HIS A 188 -6.03 -0.35 -28.48
CA HIS A 188 -6.46 -0.63 -29.85
C HIS A 188 -6.32 0.54 -30.80
N ARG A 189 -6.33 1.80 -30.35
CA ARG A 189 -6.30 3.00 -31.21
C ARG A 189 -4.91 3.51 -31.51
N SER A 190 -4.01 3.49 -30.56
CA SER A 190 -2.75 4.24 -30.70
C SER A 190 -1.53 3.38 -30.89
N HIS A 191 -1.54 2.12 -30.50
CA HIS A 191 -0.32 1.32 -30.31
C HIS A 191 0.77 2.09 -29.51
N ALA A 192 0.40 3.20 -28.92
CA ALA A 192 1.27 4.28 -28.42
C ALA A 192 1.04 4.61 -26.95
N LEU A 193 0.40 3.73 -26.19
CA LEU A 193 0.59 3.81 -24.75
C LEU A 193 2.05 3.49 -24.48
N ASN A 194 2.82 4.56 -24.31
CA ASN A 194 4.15 4.44 -23.73
C ASN A 194 4.00 4.15 -22.24
N ILE A 195 3.40 2.98 -21.95
CA ILE A 195 3.31 2.48 -20.58
C ILE A 195 4.73 2.03 -20.22
N PRO A 196 5.37 2.64 -19.22
CA PRO A 196 6.67 2.18 -18.75
C PRO A 196 6.56 0.70 -18.40
N LYS A 197 7.59 -0.07 -18.72
CA LYS A 197 7.63 -1.46 -18.22
C LYS A 197 7.58 -1.44 -16.70
N PRO A 198 6.94 -2.42 -16.05
CA PRO A 198 6.89 -2.49 -14.58
C PRO A 198 8.28 -2.43 -13.94
N GLU A 199 9.27 -3.04 -14.57
CA GLU A 199 10.67 -3.02 -14.14
C GLU A 199 11.28 -1.62 -14.15
N ASP A 200 10.98 -0.83 -15.20
CA ASP A 200 11.46 0.54 -15.33
C ASP A 200 10.81 1.44 -14.29
N PHE A 201 9.50 1.22 -14.03
CA PHE A 201 8.76 1.97 -13.03
C PHE A 201 9.31 1.73 -11.62
N LEU A 202 9.46 0.48 -11.20
CA LEU A 202 10.04 0.14 -9.91
C LEU A 202 11.54 0.44 -9.85
N GLY A 203 12.24 0.26 -10.98
CA GLY A 203 13.66 0.56 -11.12
C GLY A 203 13.99 2.03 -10.95
N SER A 204 13.04 2.95 -11.18
CA SER A 204 13.22 4.38 -11.01
C SER A 204 13.35 4.82 -9.54
N ALA A 205 12.92 4.00 -8.58
CA ALA A 205 13.08 4.31 -7.17
C ALA A 205 14.59 4.40 -6.80
N PRO A 206 15.03 5.47 -6.13
CA PRO A 206 16.43 5.71 -5.83
C PRO A 206 16.94 4.84 -4.66
N PHE A 207 16.13 3.96 -4.13
CA PHE A 207 16.47 3.12 -2.99
C PHE A 207 17.27 1.90 -3.43
N ALA A 208 18.32 1.57 -2.68
CA ALA A 208 19.00 0.29 -2.82
C ALA A 208 18.11 -0.85 -2.32
N ASP A 209 18.21 -2.01 -2.94
CA ASP A 209 17.50 -3.22 -2.51
C ASP A 209 18.26 -3.98 -1.43
#